data_041220d3e6c2628ae6d0c528fee7f8cb
#
_entry.id   041220d3e6c2628ae6d0c528fee7f8cb
#
_cell.length_a   1.000
_cell.length_b   1.000
_cell.length_c   1.000
_cell.angle_alpha   90.00
_cell.angle_beta   90.00
_cell.angle_gamma   90.00
#
_symmetry.space_group_name_H-M   'P 1'
#
loop_
_entity.id
_entity.type
_entity.pdbx_description
1 polymer ?
#
loop_
_entity_poly.entity_id
_entity_poly.type
_entity_poly.pdbx_seq_one_letter_code
_entity_poly.pdbx_strand_id
1 'polypeptide(L)'
;MLVAIAIGIEVVAVSRLNRRLLAAATIIMVAILSFAIAPGTVHAADTGAITVDGTVATRYDAYRLFLATVADDDDAGQKIATDVTWANDTVRQTALSVLHDAGLDSSTSTAQEAAEWMNADGHMTTTLTAKLARAICKVGVPSVTLNAGTTAELPCGYWLIVADDEAISQNEAGTAPIMALVGGAAVTVKPKAATPKVQKHVLEDSTAAWGKAADATVGDDLYWRLSATVPAGLTAYDTYTVQFVDTMGAGLDPSKVAASMRVYAAAGTDGGFDAVSAGKDDRVGTEPAKGWTDITAQCATKVAADGKTFTVRTGDLIAALGGADAFTAGARVVAVYNAPLGANCNRGATKGNPNEVYLRYPRSPLADQSGDVGFTRTPSDDACAYTWGLSLIKRSSSDDKPIAGAKLRIIDDRGRILTTDGSWSTDADACVTTGADGHVELTGADADVYTVEEVAAPKGYTAFGGKRTVTVTAEGLDVKQVAAAKPKVTVSVESPLRVDAADAGTGSIELSVLNTPSKEVSRGFMPSTGDRTLVLVAALAAIGVAAIVAAFVIKRGGGRR
;
A
#
# COMPACT_ATOMS: atom_id res chain seq x y z
N MET A 1 -59.69 32.12 -19.85
CA MET A 1 -58.71 33.13 -20.32
C MET A 1 -57.38 32.81 -19.63
N LEU A 2 -56.53 32.15 -20.39
CA LEU A 2 -55.19 31.69 -19.94
C LEU A 2 -54.26 32.87 -19.71
N VAL A 3 -53.44 32.80 -18.67
CA VAL A 3 -52.16 33.53 -18.64
C VAL A 3 -51.08 32.52 -18.28
N ALA A 4 -50.26 32.16 -19.27
CA ALA A 4 -49.04 31.42 -19.11
C ALA A 4 -47.92 32.39 -18.74
N ILE A 5 -47.17 32.13 -17.66
CA ILE A 5 -45.93 32.82 -17.34
C ILE A 5 -44.77 31.88 -17.70
N ALA A 6 -44.08 32.21 -18.79
CA ALA A 6 -42.84 31.61 -19.17
C ALA A 6 -41.70 32.26 -18.37
N ILE A 7 -40.96 31.49 -17.60
CA ILE A 7 -39.69 31.92 -17.01
C ILE A 7 -38.56 31.33 -17.88
N GLY A 8 -37.90 32.23 -18.63
CA GLY A 8 -36.71 31.90 -19.42
C GLY A 8 -35.50 31.64 -18.49
N ILE A 9 -34.84 30.52 -18.69
CA ILE A 9 -33.52 30.27 -18.12
C ILE A 9 -32.51 30.43 -19.25
N GLU A 10 -31.69 31.48 -19.15
CA GLU A 10 -30.52 31.69 -19.98
C GLU A 10 -29.48 30.58 -19.77
N VAL A 11 -29.19 29.88 -20.86
CA VAL A 11 -28.06 28.93 -20.89
C VAL A 11 -26.77 29.74 -21.13
N VAL A 12 -26.00 29.97 -20.08
CA VAL A 12 -24.64 30.47 -20.22
C VAL A 12 -23.74 29.30 -20.64
N ALA A 13 -23.21 29.42 -21.87
CA ALA A 13 -22.19 28.51 -22.38
C ALA A 13 -20.92 28.59 -21.56
N VAL A 14 -20.61 27.60 -20.75
CA VAL A 14 -19.29 27.39 -20.14
C VAL A 14 -18.49 26.44 -21.03
N SER A 15 -17.41 27.02 -21.57
CA SER A 15 -16.45 26.44 -22.49
C SER A 15 -15.79 25.14 -21.99
N ARG A 16 -15.47 24.32 -22.97
CA ARG A 16 -14.61 23.15 -23.02
C ARG A 16 -13.41 23.20 -22.04
N LEU A 17 -13.58 22.71 -20.80
CA LEU A 17 -12.49 22.15 -19.99
C LEU A 17 -13.11 21.30 -18.85
N ASN A 18 -12.90 20.01 -18.88
CA ASN A 18 -13.21 18.96 -17.87
C ASN A 18 -14.14 17.84 -18.34
N ARG A 19 -13.75 17.19 -19.45
CA ARG A 19 -14.31 15.86 -19.83
C ARG A 19 -13.49 14.67 -19.28
N ARG A 20 -12.83 14.82 -18.13
CA ARG A 20 -12.06 13.71 -17.52
C ARG A 20 -12.29 13.49 -16.01
N LEU A 21 -13.30 14.09 -15.41
CA LEU A 21 -13.61 13.94 -13.97
C LEU A 21 -15.06 13.49 -13.70
N LEU A 22 -15.66 12.73 -14.63
CA LEU A 22 -16.96 12.09 -14.39
C LEU A 22 -16.84 10.58 -14.57
N ALA A 23 -16.02 9.94 -13.72
CA ALA A 23 -16.02 8.49 -13.60
C ALA A 23 -15.78 8.12 -12.15
N ALA A 24 -16.84 7.70 -11.48
CA ALA A 24 -16.93 7.04 -10.18
C ALA A 24 -17.57 7.83 -9.02
N ALA A 25 -18.59 8.63 -9.27
CA ALA A 25 -19.62 8.77 -8.27
C ALA A 25 -20.64 7.65 -8.53
N THR A 26 -20.40 6.46 -8.01
CA THR A 26 -21.41 5.42 -7.96
C THR A 26 -22.41 5.82 -6.88
N ILE A 27 -23.35 6.67 -7.25
CA ILE A 27 -24.53 6.93 -6.43
C ILE A 27 -25.19 5.56 -6.27
N ILE A 28 -25.19 5.04 -5.04
CA ILE A 28 -26.10 3.95 -4.65
C ILE A 28 -27.50 4.57 -4.73
N MET A 29 -28.06 4.56 -5.92
CA MET A 29 -29.47 4.87 -6.09
C MET A 29 -30.19 3.65 -5.54
N VAL A 30 -30.59 3.70 -4.26
CA VAL A 30 -31.72 2.90 -3.79
C VAL A 30 -32.80 3.20 -4.81
N ALA A 31 -33.24 2.19 -5.54
CA ALA A 31 -34.41 2.34 -6.38
C ALA A 31 -35.60 2.53 -5.43
N ILE A 32 -35.83 3.78 -5.02
CA ILE A 32 -37.06 4.18 -4.36
C ILE A 32 -38.09 4.12 -5.49
N LEU A 33 -38.74 2.97 -5.60
CA LEU A 33 -39.94 2.92 -6.40
C LEU A 33 -40.95 3.81 -5.67
N SER A 34 -41.30 4.93 -6.28
CA SER A 34 -42.40 5.75 -5.79
C SER A 34 -43.70 4.98 -6.04
N PHE A 35 -44.47 4.71 -5.00
CA PHE A 35 -45.74 4.01 -5.11
C PHE A 35 -46.89 4.96 -4.83
N ALA A 36 -47.92 4.89 -5.62
CA ALA A 36 -49.20 5.44 -5.25
C ALA A 36 -49.96 4.43 -4.38
N ILE A 37 -50.41 4.85 -3.20
CA ILE A 37 -51.30 4.07 -2.33
C ILE A 37 -52.70 4.65 -2.51
N ALA A 38 -53.62 3.89 -3.11
CA ALA A 38 -55.00 4.32 -3.32
C ALA A 38 -56.01 3.34 -2.67
N PRO A 39 -57.12 3.80 -2.09
CA PRO A 39 -58.19 2.92 -1.66
C PRO A 39 -59.01 2.49 -2.91
N GLY A 40 -59.02 1.21 -3.21
CA GLY A 40 -59.82 0.67 -4.33
C GLY A 40 -59.70 -0.85 -4.47
N THR A 41 -60.74 -1.50 -4.97
CA THR A 41 -60.73 -2.95 -5.22
C THR A 41 -60.10 -3.21 -6.61
N VAL A 42 -58.86 -3.70 -6.60
CA VAL A 42 -58.17 -4.15 -7.80
C VAL A 42 -58.11 -5.69 -7.77
N HIS A 43 -58.45 -6.37 -8.85
CA HIS A 43 -58.24 -7.80 -9.01
C HIS A 43 -56.77 -8.02 -9.30
N ALA A 44 -55.98 -8.31 -8.26
CA ALA A 44 -54.57 -8.61 -8.37
C ALA A 44 -54.31 -10.12 -8.16
N ALA A 45 -53.25 -10.64 -8.75
CA ALA A 45 -52.78 -11.98 -8.49
C ALA A 45 -52.33 -12.09 -7.01
N ASP A 46 -52.48 -13.27 -6.38
CA ASP A 46 -52.05 -13.52 -5.01
C ASP A 46 -50.51 -13.55 -4.85
N THR A 47 -49.81 -13.72 -5.97
CA THR A 47 -48.33 -13.78 -6.04
C THR A 47 -47.79 -12.90 -7.16
N GLY A 48 -46.52 -12.56 -7.08
CA GLY A 48 -45.77 -11.86 -8.13
C GLY A 48 -44.35 -12.42 -8.29
N ALA A 49 -43.89 -12.31 -9.53
CA ALA A 49 -42.56 -12.79 -9.90
C ALA A 49 -41.46 -11.80 -9.45
N ILE A 50 -40.37 -12.33 -8.86
CA ILE A 50 -39.17 -11.57 -8.51
C ILE A 50 -37.92 -12.30 -8.97
N THR A 51 -36.96 -11.55 -9.50
CA THR A 51 -35.63 -12.06 -9.87
C THR A 51 -34.57 -11.17 -9.21
N VAL A 52 -33.60 -11.78 -8.53
CA VAL A 52 -32.39 -11.08 -8.09
C VAL A 52 -31.30 -11.30 -9.14
N ASP A 53 -30.95 -10.25 -9.88
CA ASP A 53 -29.98 -10.30 -10.99
C ASP A 53 -28.66 -9.70 -10.55
N GLY A 54 -27.65 -10.56 -10.31
CA GLY A 54 -26.31 -10.13 -9.88
C GLY A 54 -25.43 -11.30 -9.44
N THR A 55 -24.13 -11.02 -9.31
CA THR A 55 -23.09 -12.00 -8.99
C THR A 55 -22.51 -11.84 -7.59
N VAL A 56 -23.01 -10.89 -6.82
CA VAL A 56 -22.47 -10.53 -5.47
C VAL A 56 -22.64 -11.66 -4.48
N ALA A 57 -23.84 -12.24 -4.43
CA ALA A 57 -24.14 -13.41 -3.63
C ALA A 57 -24.94 -14.41 -4.47
N THR A 58 -24.82 -15.68 -4.16
CA THR A 58 -25.58 -16.73 -4.84
C THR A 58 -26.97 -16.91 -4.25
N ARG A 59 -27.20 -16.44 -3.02
CA ARG A 59 -28.46 -16.50 -2.30
C ARG A 59 -28.76 -15.19 -1.59
N TYR A 60 -30.06 -14.94 -1.42
CA TYR A 60 -30.62 -13.79 -0.68
C TYR A 60 -31.78 -14.26 0.18
N ASP A 61 -31.95 -13.65 1.34
CA ASP A 61 -33.12 -13.85 2.18
C ASP A 61 -34.11 -12.70 2.00
N ALA A 62 -35.37 -13.05 1.73
CA ALA A 62 -36.46 -12.10 1.59
C ALA A 62 -37.40 -12.18 2.80
N TYR A 63 -37.60 -11.05 3.46
CA TYR A 63 -38.45 -10.90 4.64
C TYR A 63 -39.66 -10.06 4.27
N ARG A 64 -40.89 -10.61 4.46
CA ARG A 64 -42.12 -9.87 4.16
C ARG A 64 -42.42 -8.89 5.29
N LEU A 65 -42.48 -7.59 4.97
CA LEU A 65 -42.84 -6.55 5.94
C LEU A 65 -44.34 -6.31 5.96
N PHE A 66 -44.95 -6.18 4.77
CA PHE A 66 -46.37 -5.96 4.61
C PHE A 66 -46.99 -6.94 3.63
N LEU A 67 -48.23 -7.33 3.90
CA LEU A 67 -49.14 -7.88 2.95
C LEU A 67 -49.81 -6.72 2.22
N ALA A 68 -50.06 -6.87 0.93
CA ALA A 68 -50.80 -5.86 0.15
C ALA A 68 -51.44 -6.50 -1.09
N THR A 69 -52.52 -5.95 -1.55
CA THR A 69 -53.02 -6.13 -2.93
C THR A 69 -52.20 -5.22 -3.84
N VAL A 70 -51.54 -5.78 -4.88
CA VAL A 70 -50.62 -5.02 -5.75
C VAL A 70 -51.07 -5.10 -7.20
N ALA A 71 -51.16 -3.96 -7.84
CA ALA A 71 -51.46 -3.83 -9.29
C ALA A 71 -50.49 -2.86 -9.95
N ASP A 72 -50.31 -2.98 -11.26
CA ASP A 72 -49.56 -2.00 -12.04
C ASP A 72 -50.42 -0.79 -12.33
N ASP A 73 -49.83 0.41 -12.28
CA ASP A 73 -50.46 1.64 -12.78
C ASP A 73 -50.11 1.81 -14.26
N ASP A 74 -51.09 1.58 -15.12
CA ASP A 74 -50.93 1.60 -16.57
C ASP A 74 -50.46 2.97 -17.09
N ASP A 75 -50.78 4.06 -16.39
CA ASP A 75 -50.48 5.43 -16.84
C ASP A 75 -49.08 5.92 -16.37
N ALA A 76 -48.54 5.37 -15.29
CA ALA A 76 -47.29 5.87 -14.66
C ALA A 76 -46.13 4.88 -14.69
N GLY A 77 -46.35 3.62 -15.09
CA GLY A 77 -45.34 2.56 -15.02
C GLY A 77 -44.92 2.26 -13.55
N GLN A 78 -45.77 2.58 -12.60
CA GLN A 78 -45.60 2.38 -11.18
C GLN A 78 -46.49 1.24 -10.68
N LYS A 79 -46.30 0.85 -9.43
CA LYS A 79 -47.15 -0.13 -8.76
C LYS A 79 -48.02 0.55 -7.71
N ILE A 80 -49.28 0.10 -7.63
CA ILE A 80 -50.24 0.55 -6.60
C ILE A 80 -50.41 -0.58 -5.58
N ALA A 81 -50.25 -0.25 -4.31
CA ALA A 81 -50.50 -1.16 -3.20
C ALA A 81 -51.72 -0.71 -2.40
N THR A 82 -52.67 -1.63 -2.17
CA THR A 82 -53.87 -1.41 -1.33
C THR A 82 -54.01 -2.49 -0.29
N ASP A 83 -54.90 -2.32 0.67
CA ASP A 83 -55.20 -3.28 1.76
C ASP A 83 -53.93 -3.67 2.55
N VAL A 84 -53.05 -2.67 2.82
CA VAL A 84 -51.78 -2.89 3.44
C VAL A 84 -51.95 -3.31 4.89
N THR A 85 -51.40 -4.48 5.25
CA THR A 85 -51.40 -5.00 6.63
C THR A 85 -50.02 -5.51 7.01
N TRP A 86 -49.71 -5.55 8.31
CA TRP A 86 -48.42 -6.09 8.74
C TRP A 86 -48.33 -7.58 8.48
N ALA A 87 -47.15 -8.07 8.10
CA ALA A 87 -46.94 -9.48 7.84
C ALA A 87 -47.21 -10.35 9.08
N ASN A 88 -46.85 -9.87 10.25
CA ASN A 88 -47.18 -10.44 11.57
C ASN A 88 -46.86 -9.44 12.68
N ASP A 89 -47.24 -9.79 13.92
CA ASP A 89 -47.02 -8.91 15.09
C ASP A 89 -45.57 -8.67 15.43
N THR A 90 -44.67 -9.65 15.22
CA THR A 90 -43.24 -9.49 15.47
C THR A 90 -42.65 -8.48 14.51
N VAL A 91 -42.96 -8.57 13.22
CA VAL A 91 -42.54 -7.61 12.19
C VAL A 91 -43.10 -6.23 12.55
N ARG A 92 -44.39 -6.13 12.91
CA ARG A 92 -45.03 -4.86 13.31
C ARG A 92 -44.28 -4.17 14.43
N GLN A 93 -44.07 -4.87 15.54
CA GLN A 93 -43.41 -4.30 16.73
C GLN A 93 -41.97 -3.87 16.38
N THR A 94 -41.22 -4.71 15.69
CA THR A 94 -39.81 -4.46 15.32
C THR A 94 -39.70 -3.29 14.36
N ALA A 95 -40.51 -3.26 13.31
CA ALA A 95 -40.47 -2.19 12.30
C ALA A 95 -40.91 -0.85 12.90
N LEU A 96 -42.04 -0.81 13.65
CA LEU A 96 -42.49 0.41 14.29
C LEU A 96 -41.45 1.00 15.25
N SER A 97 -40.75 0.18 16.03
CA SER A 97 -39.67 0.67 16.90
C SER A 97 -38.58 1.41 16.09
N VAL A 98 -38.15 0.85 14.97
CA VAL A 98 -37.11 1.46 14.11
C VAL A 98 -37.62 2.73 13.42
N LEU A 99 -38.86 2.70 12.94
CA LEU A 99 -39.47 3.81 12.20
C LEU A 99 -39.82 4.99 13.12
N HIS A 100 -40.28 4.75 14.34
CA HIS A 100 -40.52 5.80 15.35
C HIS A 100 -39.20 6.50 15.72
N ASP A 101 -38.11 5.73 15.91
CA ASP A 101 -36.78 6.29 16.17
C ASP A 101 -36.27 7.12 14.98
N ALA A 102 -36.78 6.87 13.76
CA ALA A 102 -36.46 7.61 12.57
C ALA A 102 -37.38 8.79 12.25
N GLY A 103 -38.41 9.03 13.08
CA GLY A 103 -39.30 10.19 12.97
C GLY A 103 -40.72 9.89 12.51
N LEU A 104 -41.11 8.61 12.38
CA LEU A 104 -42.54 8.26 12.28
C LEU A 104 -43.23 8.66 13.56
N ASP A 105 -44.45 9.25 13.48
CA ASP A 105 -45.22 9.63 14.66
C ASP A 105 -45.45 8.41 15.58
N SER A 106 -45.13 8.56 16.87
CA SER A 106 -45.20 7.48 17.85
C SER A 106 -46.63 6.96 18.10
N SER A 107 -47.65 7.69 17.67
CA SER A 107 -49.04 7.23 17.68
C SER A 107 -49.40 6.34 16.51
N THR A 108 -48.58 6.31 15.44
CA THR A 108 -48.79 5.48 14.26
C THR A 108 -48.58 4.01 14.62
N SER A 109 -49.57 3.18 14.32
CA SER A 109 -49.53 1.74 14.56
C SER A 109 -50.03 0.90 13.37
N THR A 110 -50.71 1.53 12.42
CA THR A 110 -51.27 0.85 11.26
C THR A 110 -50.20 0.61 10.19
N ALA A 111 -50.35 -0.47 9.45
CA ALA A 111 -49.44 -0.79 8.34
C ALA A 111 -49.56 0.23 7.20
N GLN A 112 -50.77 0.73 6.99
CA GLN A 112 -51.03 1.73 5.94
C GLN A 112 -50.27 3.02 6.18
N GLU A 113 -50.42 3.63 7.38
CA GLU A 113 -49.69 4.86 7.73
C GLU A 113 -48.17 4.68 7.73
N ALA A 114 -47.67 3.53 8.21
CA ALA A 114 -46.25 3.22 8.18
C ALA A 114 -45.73 3.09 6.73
N ALA A 115 -46.47 2.41 5.84
CA ALA A 115 -46.10 2.26 4.45
C ALA A 115 -46.16 3.62 3.70
N GLU A 116 -47.16 4.47 3.98
CA GLU A 116 -47.24 5.83 3.43
C GLU A 116 -46.04 6.68 3.87
N TRP A 117 -45.68 6.64 5.17
CA TRP A 117 -44.51 7.34 5.66
C TRP A 117 -43.21 6.82 5.01
N MET A 118 -43.03 5.50 4.91
CA MET A 118 -41.87 4.89 4.26
C MET A 118 -41.76 5.27 2.78
N ASN A 119 -42.88 5.48 2.11
CA ASN A 119 -42.94 5.85 0.70
C ASN A 119 -42.75 7.36 0.43
N ALA A 120 -42.82 8.19 1.46
CA ALA A 120 -42.60 9.62 1.32
C ALA A 120 -41.13 9.92 1.00
N ASP A 121 -40.92 10.92 0.14
CA ASP A 121 -39.60 11.29 -0.36
C ASP A 121 -38.59 11.56 0.79
N GLY A 122 -37.48 10.86 0.72
CA GLY A 122 -36.35 11.04 1.65
C GLY A 122 -36.45 10.30 2.99
N HIS A 123 -37.57 9.64 3.31
CA HIS A 123 -37.68 8.92 4.58
C HIS A 123 -36.88 7.61 4.58
N MET A 124 -37.03 6.76 3.55
CA MET A 124 -36.29 5.50 3.46
C MET A 124 -34.91 5.69 2.85
N THR A 125 -33.96 6.11 3.69
CA THR A 125 -32.55 6.16 3.31
C THR A 125 -31.91 4.77 3.34
N THR A 126 -30.75 4.60 2.70
CA THR A 126 -29.96 3.36 2.76
C THR A 126 -29.62 3.01 4.21
N THR A 127 -29.30 4.00 5.03
CA THR A 127 -29.02 3.83 6.47
C THR A 127 -30.23 3.30 7.24
N LEU A 128 -31.41 3.87 7.01
CA LEU A 128 -32.63 3.42 7.68
C LEU A 128 -33.05 2.03 7.23
N THR A 129 -32.96 1.74 5.91
CA THR A 129 -33.24 0.40 5.38
C THR A 129 -32.31 -0.64 6.01
N ALA A 130 -31.02 -0.32 6.20
CA ALA A 130 -30.08 -1.23 6.86
C ALA A 130 -30.38 -1.42 8.37
N LYS A 131 -30.80 -0.36 9.08
CA LYS A 131 -31.23 -0.48 10.48
C LYS A 131 -32.46 -1.36 10.60
N LEU A 132 -33.44 -1.19 9.72
CA LEU A 132 -34.63 -2.02 9.67
C LEU A 132 -34.27 -3.49 9.38
N ALA A 133 -33.39 -3.73 8.41
CA ALA A 133 -32.92 -5.07 8.07
C ALA A 133 -32.24 -5.76 9.27
N ARG A 134 -31.33 -5.08 9.96
CA ARG A 134 -30.68 -5.63 11.16
C ARG A 134 -31.68 -6.01 12.25
N ALA A 135 -32.67 -5.16 12.47
CA ALA A 135 -33.70 -5.41 13.47
C ALA A 135 -34.56 -6.63 13.10
N ILE A 136 -35.01 -6.72 11.84
CA ILE A 136 -35.85 -7.83 11.33
C ILE A 136 -35.09 -9.15 11.31
N CYS A 137 -33.85 -9.16 10.82
CA CYS A 137 -33.02 -10.39 10.82
C CYS A 137 -32.74 -10.90 12.23
N LYS A 138 -32.53 -9.99 13.20
CA LYS A 138 -32.22 -10.33 14.59
C LYS A 138 -33.38 -11.02 15.33
N VAL A 139 -34.61 -10.68 15.02
CA VAL A 139 -35.79 -11.25 15.71
C VAL A 139 -36.24 -12.60 15.13
N GLY A 140 -35.56 -13.10 14.09
CA GLY A 140 -35.76 -14.46 13.57
C GLY A 140 -37.11 -14.68 12.91
N VAL A 141 -37.70 -13.66 12.25
CA VAL A 141 -38.92 -13.87 11.45
C VAL A 141 -38.61 -14.78 10.26
N PRO A 142 -39.59 -15.57 9.77
CA PRO A 142 -39.39 -16.42 8.61
C PRO A 142 -39.00 -15.63 7.37
N SER A 143 -38.00 -16.12 6.61
CA SER A 143 -37.58 -15.60 5.31
C SER A 143 -37.87 -16.61 4.19
N VAL A 144 -37.87 -16.11 2.97
CA VAL A 144 -37.88 -16.93 1.76
C VAL A 144 -36.51 -16.79 1.08
N THR A 145 -35.88 -17.91 0.77
CA THR A 145 -34.59 -17.89 0.08
C THR A 145 -34.79 -17.65 -1.41
N LEU A 146 -34.11 -16.64 -1.95
CA LEU A 146 -34.04 -16.33 -3.38
C LEU A 146 -32.66 -16.73 -3.92
N ASN A 147 -32.63 -17.51 -4.99
CA ASN A 147 -31.36 -17.82 -5.68
C ASN A 147 -31.10 -16.77 -6.77
N ALA A 148 -29.90 -16.25 -6.83
CA ALA A 148 -29.49 -15.29 -7.85
C ALA A 148 -29.71 -15.84 -9.27
N GLY A 149 -30.18 -15.00 -10.17
CA GLY A 149 -30.48 -15.34 -11.56
C GLY A 149 -31.72 -16.22 -11.75
N THR A 150 -32.45 -16.61 -10.68
CA THR A 150 -33.65 -17.43 -10.76
C THR A 150 -34.88 -16.62 -10.38
N THR A 151 -35.94 -16.71 -11.19
CA THR A 151 -37.21 -16.09 -10.86
C THR A 151 -37.94 -16.93 -9.81
N ALA A 152 -38.41 -16.28 -8.77
CA ALA A 152 -39.24 -16.86 -7.71
C ALA A 152 -40.61 -16.19 -7.67
N GLU A 153 -41.63 -16.94 -7.25
CA GLU A 153 -42.96 -16.41 -6.98
C GLU A 153 -43.09 -16.12 -5.48
N LEU A 154 -43.35 -14.88 -5.12
CA LEU A 154 -43.61 -14.46 -3.76
C LEU A 154 -45.06 -13.95 -3.62
N PRO A 155 -45.69 -14.14 -2.43
CA PRO A 155 -46.97 -13.51 -2.14
C PRO A 155 -46.87 -11.97 -2.27
N CYS A 156 -47.90 -11.33 -2.77
CA CYS A 156 -47.95 -9.90 -2.99
C CYS A 156 -47.70 -9.11 -1.69
N GLY A 157 -46.90 -8.04 -1.78
CA GLY A 157 -46.58 -7.19 -0.63
C GLY A 157 -45.19 -6.58 -0.69
N TYR A 158 -44.80 -5.98 0.43
CA TYR A 158 -43.51 -5.32 0.61
C TYR A 158 -42.51 -6.28 1.22
N TRP A 159 -41.39 -6.41 0.55
CA TRP A 159 -40.32 -7.35 0.91
C TRP A 159 -38.99 -6.63 1.12
N LEU A 160 -38.29 -7.03 2.18
CA LEU A 160 -36.92 -6.63 2.47
C LEU A 160 -35.99 -7.77 2.05
N ILE A 161 -35.08 -7.49 1.13
CA ILE A 161 -34.17 -8.47 0.54
C ILE A 161 -32.76 -8.19 1.03
N VAL A 162 -32.12 -9.21 1.59
CA VAL A 162 -30.81 -9.15 2.23
C VAL A 162 -29.91 -10.24 1.60
N ALA A 163 -28.68 -9.90 1.28
CA ALA A 163 -27.70 -10.90 0.85
C ALA A 163 -27.40 -11.87 2.01
N ASP A 164 -27.42 -13.18 1.71
CA ASP A 164 -26.97 -14.20 2.64
C ASP A 164 -25.44 -14.11 2.78
N ASP A 165 -24.94 -13.78 3.95
CA ASP A 165 -23.52 -13.57 4.21
C ASP A 165 -22.65 -14.78 3.86
N GLU A 166 -23.16 -16.00 4.04
CA GLU A 166 -22.43 -17.23 3.71
C GLU A 166 -22.37 -17.49 2.20
N ALA A 167 -23.28 -16.87 1.43
CA ALA A 167 -23.38 -17.02 0.00
C ALA A 167 -22.70 -15.90 -0.79
N ILE A 168 -22.07 -14.91 -0.10
CA ILE A 168 -21.30 -13.85 -0.75
C ILE A 168 -20.02 -14.44 -1.33
N SER A 169 -19.77 -14.17 -2.61
CA SER A 169 -18.58 -14.65 -3.31
C SER A 169 -17.29 -14.13 -2.69
N GLN A 170 -16.24 -14.92 -2.78
CA GLN A 170 -14.91 -14.48 -2.32
C GLN A 170 -14.47 -13.23 -3.09
N ASN A 171 -13.87 -12.28 -2.41
CA ASN A 171 -13.44 -10.97 -2.93
C ASN A 171 -14.59 -10.02 -3.31
N GLU A 172 -15.83 -10.35 -2.94
CA GLU A 172 -16.99 -9.48 -3.12
C GLU A 172 -17.46 -8.93 -1.76
N ALA A 173 -18.22 -7.83 -1.81
CA ALA A 173 -18.92 -7.28 -0.65
C ALA A 173 -20.43 -7.45 -0.85
N GLY A 174 -21.17 -7.74 0.22
CA GLY A 174 -22.63 -7.76 0.20
C GLY A 174 -23.19 -6.37 -0.10
N THR A 175 -24.34 -6.38 -0.80
CA THR A 175 -25.09 -5.15 -1.09
C THR A 175 -25.80 -4.62 0.16
N ALA A 176 -26.15 -3.33 0.14
CA ALA A 176 -27.12 -2.80 1.07
C ALA A 176 -28.46 -3.55 0.93
N PRO A 177 -29.22 -3.72 2.03
CA PRO A 177 -30.57 -4.30 1.98
C PRO A 177 -31.48 -3.54 1.02
N ILE A 178 -32.33 -4.26 0.31
CA ILE A 178 -33.15 -3.72 -0.78
C ILE A 178 -34.62 -3.92 -0.43
N MET A 179 -35.42 -2.86 -0.62
CA MET A 179 -36.87 -2.94 -0.53
C MET A 179 -37.47 -3.21 -1.91
N ALA A 180 -38.45 -4.13 -1.97
CA ALA A 180 -39.16 -4.46 -3.20
C ALA A 180 -40.67 -4.61 -2.96
N LEU A 181 -41.48 -4.02 -3.83
CA LEU A 181 -42.93 -4.28 -3.89
C LEU A 181 -43.16 -5.37 -4.93
N VAL A 182 -43.59 -6.54 -4.45
CA VAL A 182 -43.84 -7.73 -5.27
C VAL A 182 -45.36 -7.87 -5.52
N GLY A 183 -45.72 -8.13 -6.76
CA GLY A 183 -47.09 -8.22 -7.30
C GLY A 183 -47.17 -7.45 -8.61
N GLY A 184 -48.24 -7.66 -9.42
CA GLY A 184 -48.32 -7.10 -10.76
C GLY A 184 -47.21 -7.60 -11.67
N ALA A 185 -46.60 -6.71 -12.47
CA ALA A 185 -45.47 -7.05 -13.34
C ALA A 185 -44.26 -7.58 -12.54
N ALA A 186 -43.46 -8.44 -13.17
CA ALA A 186 -42.28 -9.03 -12.59
C ALA A 186 -41.26 -7.97 -12.10
N VAL A 187 -40.66 -8.18 -10.94
CA VAL A 187 -39.65 -7.31 -10.34
C VAL A 187 -38.27 -7.89 -10.58
N THR A 188 -37.34 -7.06 -11.08
CA THR A 188 -35.91 -7.42 -11.13
C THR A 188 -35.13 -6.53 -10.20
N VAL A 189 -34.50 -7.15 -9.18
CA VAL A 189 -33.62 -6.51 -8.22
C VAL A 189 -32.18 -6.65 -8.69
N LYS A 190 -31.45 -5.53 -8.76
CA LYS A 190 -30.02 -5.53 -9.16
C LYS A 190 -29.13 -5.10 -7.98
N PRO A 191 -28.58 -6.07 -7.24
CA PRO A 191 -27.65 -5.77 -6.17
C PRO A 191 -26.41 -5.04 -6.70
N LYS A 192 -25.98 -4.00 -5.99
CA LYS A 192 -24.76 -3.27 -6.29
C LYS A 192 -23.80 -3.45 -5.12
N ALA A 193 -22.59 -3.90 -5.43
CA ALA A 193 -21.52 -3.95 -4.44
C ALA A 193 -20.33 -3.12 -4.93
N ALA A 194 -19.58 -2.62 -3.99
CA ALA A 194 -18.34 -1.92 -4.25
C ALA A 194 -17.29 -2.45 -3.27
N THR A 195 -16.21 -3.00 -3.81
CA THR A 195 -15.15 -3.65 -3.05
C THR A 195 -13.98 -2.71 -2.81
N PRO A 196 -13.37 -2.72 -1.63
CA PRO A 196 -12.11 -2.04 -1.37
C PRO A 196 -10.98 -2.56 -2.26
N LYS A 197 -9.94 -1.75 -2.38
CA LYS A 197 -8.69 -2.12 -3.04
C LYS A 197 -7.54 -1.96 -2.06
N VAL A 198 -6.51 -2.77 -2.22
CA VAL A 198 -5.27 -2.67 -1.45
C VAL A 198 -4.07 -2.55 -2.39
N GLN A 199 -3.07 -1.80 -1.96
CA GLN A 199 -1.78 -1.68 -2.65
C GLN A 199 -0.65 -1.71 -1.61
N LYS A 200 0.46 -2.31 -2.00
CA LYS A 200 1.70 -2.35 -1.24
C LYS A 200 2.82 -1.66 -2.00
N HIS A 201 3.61 -0.88 -1.28
CA HIS A 201 4.80 -0.21 -1.82
C HIS A 201 5.95 -0.34 -0.83
N VAL A 202 7.15 -0.25 -1.34
CA VAL A 202 8.41 -0.10 -0.61
C VAL A 202 9.03 1.24 -0.96
N LEU A 203 9.73 1.86 -0.02
CA LEU A 203 10.43 3.13 -0.22
C LEU A 203 11.81 2.86 -0.81
N GLU A 204 12.08 3.45 -1.96
CA GLU A 204 13.42 3.53 -2.55
C GLU A 204 14.11 4.80 -2.04
N ASP A 205 15.18 4.65 -1.27
CA ASP A 205 15.82 5.77 -0.57
C ASP A 205 16.58 6.71 -1.52
N SER A 206 17.22 6.18 -2.56
CA SER A 206 17.99 6.96 -3.54
C SER A 206 17.13 8.00 -4.27
N THR A 207 15.84 7.69 -4.47
CA THR A 207 14.87 8.56 -5.16
C THR A 207 13.83 9.16 -4.23
N ALA A 208 13.74 8.69 -2.98
CA ALA A 208 12.68 8.98 -2.03
C ALA A 208 11.27 8.68 -2.59
N ALA A 209 11.16 7.66 -3.46
CA ALA A 209 9.93 7.29 -4.15
C ALA A 209 9.35 5.97 -3.61
N TRP A 210 8.02 5.92 -3.49
CA TRP A 210 7.29 4.72 -3.18
C TRP A 210 7.05 3.90 -4.45
N GLY A 211 7.60 2.68 -4.51
CA GLY A 211 7.54 1.79 -5.66
C GLY A 211 7.15 0.36 -5.31
N LYS A 212 7.15 -0.50 -6.33
CA LYS A 212 6.95 -1.94 -6.17
C LYS A 212 8.25 -2.70 -5.90
N ALA A 213 9.37 -2.03 -6.12
CA ALA A 213 10.69 -2.57 -5.87
C ALA A 213 11.60 -1.47 -5.34
N ALA A 214 12.51 -1.84 -4.46
CA ALA A 214 13.59 -1.00 -3.93
C ALA A 214 14.79 -1.88 -3.65
N ASP A 215 15.99 -1.29 -3.57
CA ASP A 215 17.13 -1.96 -2.94
C ASP A 215 17.50 -1.30 -1.61
N ALA A 216 18.25 -2.00 -0.79
CA ALA A 216 18.61 -1.52 0.54
C ALA A 216 19.82 -2.26 1.11
N THR A 217 20.55 -1.58 1.99
CA THR A 217 21.57 -2.19 2.84
C THR A 217 20.93 -3.06 3.92
N VAL A 218 21.50 -4.24 4.17
CA VAL A 218 21.05 -5.14 5.24
C VAL A 218 21.15 -4.45 6.59
N GLY A 219 20.06 -4.48 7.36
CA GLY A 219 19.94 -3.90 8.70
C GLY A 219 19.54 -2.43 8.74
N ASP A 220 19.64 -1.70 7.62
CA ASP A 220 19.18 -0.33 7.51
C ASP A 220 17.66 -0.24 7.49
N ASP A 221 17.11 0.91 7.87
CA ASP A 221 15.67 1.11 7.90
C ASP A 221 15.10 1.03 6.49
N LEU A 222 14.13 0.13 6.31
CA LEU A 222 13.41 -0.05 5.07
C LEU A 222 11.91 0.10 5.32
N TYR A 223 11.31 1.12 4.72
CA TYR A 223 9.92 1.45 4.96
C TYR A 223 8.99 0.83 3.92
N TRP A 224 7.88 0.33 4.41
CA TRP A 224 6.79 -0.27 3.63
C TRP A 224 5.51 0.50 3.85
N ARG A 225 4.72 0.63 2.80
CA ARG A 225 3.43 1.32 2.82
C ARG A 225 2.32 0.40 2.32
N LEU A 226 1.29 0.22 3.14
CA LEU A 226 0.04 -0.43 2.80
C LEU A 226 -1.01 0.65 2.57
N SER A 227 -1.69 0.61 1.44
CA SER A 227 -2.69 1.61 1.09
C SER A 227 -4.00 0.94 0.74
N ALA A 228 -5.09 1.35 1.37
CA ALA A 228 -6.43 0.87 1.07
C ALA A 228 -7.31 2.01 0.57
N THR A 229 -8.12 1.74 -0.47
CA THR A 229 -9.20 2.60 -0.90
C THR A 229 -10.52 1.90 -0.61
N VAL A 230 -11.30 2.48 0.29
CA VAL A 230 -12.65 2.06 0.64
C VAL A 230 -13.61 2.84 -0.25
N PRO A 231 -14.49 2.18 -1.03
CA PRO A 231 -15.34 2.86 -2.00
C PRO A 231 -16.36 3.77 -1.33
N ALA A 232 -16.88 4.73 -2.11
CA ALA A 232 -17.97 5.62 -1.69
C ALA A 232 -19.31 4.87 -1.59
N GLY A 233 -20.28 5.48 -0.90
CA GLY A 233 -21.66 4.99 -0.86
C GLY A 233 -21.96 3.90 0.17
N LEU A 234 -21.08 3.70 1.16
CA LEU A 234 -21.24 2.67 2.20
C LEU A 234 -22.11 3.14 3.40
N THR A 235 -23.19 3.86 3.15
CA THR A 235 -24.09 4.41 4.17
C THR A 235 -24.96 3.36 4.89
N ALA A 236 -24.96 2.12 4.37
CA ALA A 236 -25.66 1.00 5.02
C ALA A 236 -24.93 0.45 6.25
N TYR A 237 -23.65 0.80 6.43
CA TYR A 237 -22.85 0.31 7.55
C TYR A 237 -22.99 1.22 8.78
N ASP A 238 -23.15 0.64 9.97
CA ASP A 238 -23.12 1.38 11.25
C ASP A 238 -21.68 1.63 11.69
N THR A 239 -20.80 0.66 11.43
CA THR A 239 -19.36 0.72 11.68
C THR A 239 -18.62 0.15 10.48
N TYR A 240 -17.44 0.64 10.21
CA TYR A 240 -16.61 0.11 9.12
C TYR A 240 -15.16 -0.05 9.57
N THR A 241 -14.70 -1.28 9.68
CA THR A 241 -13.35 -1.63 10.11
C THR A 241 -12.64 -2.36 8.99
N VAL A 242 -11.39 -2.03 8.72
CA VAL A 242 -10.54 -2.80 7.79
C VAL A 242 -9.36 -3.40 8.52
N GLN A 243 -8.81 -4.48 7.96
CA GLN A 243 -7.64 -5.14 8.50
C GLN A 243 -6.66 -5.47 7.38
N PHE A 244 -5.49 -4.85 7.39
CA PHE A 244 -4.38 -5.31 6.58
C PHE A 244 -3.83 -6.61 7.16
N VAL A 245 -3.61 -7.59 6.30
CA VAL A 245 -2.89 -8.83 6.63
C VAL A 245 -1.66 -8.88 5.73
N ASP A 246 -0.52 -8.76 6.34
CA ASP A 246 0.77 -8.63 5.67
C ASP A 246 1.63 -9.86 5.94
N THR A 247 2.25 -10.40 4.89
CA THR A 247 3.12 -11.58 5.00
C THR A 247 4.48 -11.28 4.39
N MET A 248 5.45 -11.16 5.25
CA MET A 248 6.85 -10.85 4.89
C MET A 248 7.60 -12.10 4.45
N GLY A 249 8.43 -11.96 3.41
CA GLY A 249 9.43 -12.96 3.03
C GLY A 249 10.43 -13.22 4.16
N ALA A 250 11.06 -14.41 4.14
CA ALA A 250 11.99 -14.85 5.19
C ALA A 250 13.23 -13.96 5.34
N GLY A 251 13.53 -13.14 4.34
CA GLY A 251 14.64 -12.19 4.36
C GLY A 251 14.36 -10.87 5.03
N LEU A 252 13.13 -10.60 5.47
CA LEU A 252 12.74 -9.37 6.16
C LEU A 252 12.74 -9.56 7.68
N ASP A 253 13.16 -8.54 8.41
CA ASP A 253 13.17 -8.54 9.88
C ASP A 253 11.90 -7.85 10.42
N PRO A 254 11.00 -8.58 11.12
CA PRO A 254 9.76 -8.04 11.68
C PRO A 254 9.94 -7.24 12.97
N SER A 255 11.13 -7.22 13.56
CA SER A 255 11.36 -6.72 14.92
C SER A 255 10.96 -5.26 15.13
N LYS A 256 11.02 -4.44 14.06
CA LYS A 256 10.68 -3.01 14.11
C LYS A 256 9.22 -2.72 13.74
N VAL A 257 8.45 -3.68 13.20
CA VAL A 257 7.10 -3.47 12.65
C VAL A 257 6.16 -2.81 13.66
N ALA A 258 6.01 -3.40 14.84
CA ALA A 258 5.03 -2.91 15.82
C ALA A 258 5.38 -1.52 16.38
N ALA A 259 6.66 -1.24 16.61
CA ALA A 259 7.12 0.03 17.18
C ALA A 259 7.07 1.18 16.16
N SER A 260 7.29 0.88 14.89
CA SER A 260 7.31 1.88 13.81
C SER A 260 5.95 2.11 13.14
N MET A 261 4.96 1.26 13.41
CA MET A 261 3.64 1.34 12.76
C MET A 261 2.99 2.71 12.95
N ARG A 262 2.55 3.31 11.83
CA ARG A 262 1.72 4.51 11.79
C ARG A 262 0.57 4.28 10.82
N VAL A 263 -0.63 4.70 11.21
CA VAL A 263 -1.84 4.51 10.40
C VAL A 263 -2.58 5.82 10.27
N TYR A 264 -2.88 6.19 9.04
CA TYR A 264 -3.58 7.42 8.69
C TYR A 264 -4.83 7.12 7.88
N ALA A 265 -5.85 7.93 8.05
CA ALA A 265 -7.09 7.84 7.26
C ALA A 265 -7.49 9.22 6.72
N ALA A 266 -8.12 9.22 5.57
CA ALA A 266 -8.71 10.41 4.96
C ALA A 266 -10.05 10.08 4.33
N ALA A 267 -11.01 11.00 4.40
CA ALA A 267 -12.28 10.87 3.71
C ALA A 267 -12.10 11.03 2.19
N GLY A 268 -12.97 10.36 1.40
CA GLY A 268 -12.96 10.37 -0.05
C GLY A 268 -12.00 9.34 -0.65
N THR A 269 -12.24 9.05 -1.93
CA THR A 269 -11.47 8.07 -2.71
C THR A 269 -10.45 8.72 -3.65
N ASP A 270 -10.54 10.03 -3.84
CA ASP A 270 -9.69 10.79 -4.74
C ASP A 270 -8.44 11.31 -4.05
N GLY A 271 -7.32 11.36 -4.79
CA GLY A 271 -6.03 11.84 -4.33
C GLY A 271 -5.01 10.74 -4.05
N GLY A 272 -3.75 11.17 -3.87
CA GLY A 272 -2.62 10.28 -3.60
C GLY A 272 -2.59 9.77 -2.15
N PHE A 273 -1.70 8.81 -1.89
CA PHE A 273 -1.43 8.30 -0.56
C PHE A 273 -0.25 9.05 0.10
N ASP A 274 -0.25 10.37 -0.03
CA ASP A 274 0.83 11.24 0.46
C ASP A 274 0.69 11.57 1.96
N ALA A 275 0.11 10.64 2.72
CA ALA A 275 -0.05 10.78 4.17
C ALA A 275 1.30 10.90 4.89
N VAL A 276 2.33 10.30 4.28
CA VAL A 276 3.68 10.28 4.80
C VAL A 276 4.63 10.59 3.66
N SER A 277 5.34 11.72 3.74
CA SER A 277 6.40 12.05 2.80
C SER A 277 7.65 11.26 3.11
N ALA A 278 8.30 10.73 2.06
CA ALA A 278 9.63 10.18 2.16
C ALA A 278 10.65 11.33 2.19
N GLY A 279 11.55 11.32 3.18
CA GLY A 279 12.69 12.24 3.23
C GLY A 279 13.94 11.59 2.66
N LYS A 280 14.90 12.41 2.21
CA LYS A 280 16.20 11.95 1.71
C LYS A 280 17.04 11.16 2.73
N ASP A 281 16.69 11.23 4.01
CA ASP A 281 17.44 10.62 5.12
C ASP A 281 16.74 9.37 5.68
N ASP A 282 16.03 8.58 4.87
CA ASP A 282 15.24 7.39 5.27
C ASP A 282 14.21 7.67 6.39
N ARG A 283 13.89 8.93 6.62
CA ARG A 283 12.93 9.30 7.64
C ARG A 283 11.56 9.48 7.01
N VAL A 284 10.70 8.53 7.29
CA VAL A 284 9.27 8.71 7.07
C VAL A 284 8.77 9.72 8.08
N GLY A 285 8.18 10.82 7.61
CA GLY A 285 7.62 11.85 8.48
C GLY A 285 6.59 11.27 9.43
N THR A 286 6.56 11.76 10.66
CA THR A 286 5.60 11.33 11.69
C THR A 286 4.30 12.14 11.66
N GLU A 287 4.31 13.27 10.96
CA GLU A 287 3.16 14.15 10.84
C GLU A 287 2.32 13.78 9.61
N PRO A 288 1.00 13.69 9.76
CA PRO A 288 0.13 13.39 8.63
C PRO A 288 0.11 14.56 7.64
N ALA A 289 0.02 14.26 6.35
CA ALA A 289 -0.21 15.27 5.34
C ALA A 289 -1.57 15.95 5.56
N LYS A 290 -1.72 17.17 5.04
CA LYS A 290 -2.97 17.93 5.15
C LYS A 290 -4.17 17.11 4.63
N GLY A 291 -5.22 17.02 5.43
CA GLY A 291 -6.44 16.26 5.11
C GLY A 291 -6.39 14.79 5.53
N TRP A 292 -5.31 14.35 6.17
CA TRP A 292 -5.20 13.04 6.79
C TRP A 292 -5.31 13.14 8.31
N THR A 293 -5.90 12.12 8.92
CA THR A 293 -6.02 11.97 10.37
C THR A 293 -5.15 10.81 10.83
N ASP A 294 -4.32 11.02 11.84
CA ASP A 294 -3.60 9.93 12.50
C ASP A 294 -4.59 9.11 13.35
N ILE A 295 -4.77 7.85 12.97
CA ILE A 295 -5.64 6.90 13.67
C ILE A 295 -4.85 5.77 14.33
N THR A 296 -3.53 5.89 14.44
CA THR A 296 -2.63 4.85 14.97
C THR A 296 -3.07 4.33 16.33
N ALA A 297 -3.46 5.23 17.23
CA ALA A 297 -3.92 4.87 18.59
C ALA A 297 -5.24 4.07 18.61
N GLN A 298 -6.00 4.11 17.51
CA GLN A 298 -7.27 3.39 17.35
C GLN A 298 -7.06 2.04 16.65
N CYS A 299 -5.84 1.73 16.23
CA CYS A 299 -5.49 0.52 15.50
C CYS A 299 -4.89 -0.54 16.42
N ALA A 300 -5.13 -1.80 16.09
CA ALA A 300 -4.51 -2.95 16.75
C ALA A 300 -3.51 -3.62 15.80
N THR A 301 -2.22 -3.56 16.13
CA THR A 301 -1.17 -4.27 15.41
C THR A 301 -0.81 -5.55 16.15
N LYS A 302 -0.82 -6.70 15.47
CA LYS A 302 -0.44 -8.01 16.01
C LYS A 302 0.52 -8.70 15.06
N VAL A 303 1.66 -9.13 15.57
CA VAL A 303 2.60 -10.03 14.86
C VAL A 303 2.24 -11.46 15.23
N ALA A 304 2.10 -12.32 14.24
CA ALA A 304 1.79 -13.73 14.44
C ALA A 304 2.99 -14.51 14.99
N ALA A 305 2.73 -15.70 15.54
CA ALA A 305 3.76 -16.56 16.10
C ALA A 305 4.78 -17.08 15.05
N ASP A 306 4.45 -17.01 13.77
CA ASP A 306 5.37 -17.34 12.67
C ASP A 306 6.48 -16.30 12.48
N GLY A 307 6.37 -15.14 13.14
CA GLY A 307 7.28 -14.02 13.03
C GLY A 307 7.33 -13.35 11.65
N LYS A 308 6.43 -13.74 10.71
CA LYS A 308 6.39 -13.26 9.33
C LYS A 308 5.10 -12.55 9.00
N THR A 309 3.99 -13.04 9.54
CA THR A 309 2.68 -12.45 9.32
C THR A 309 2.36 -11.46 10.42
N PHE A 310 1.87 -10.28 10.04
CA PHE A 310 1.27 -9.37 11.00
C PHE A 310 -0.06 -8.82 10.48
N THR A 311 -0.87 -8.32 11.40
CA THR A 311 -2.15 -7.71 11.07
C THR A 311 -2.22 -6.31 11.66
N VAL A 312 -2.83 -5.39 10.90
CA VAL A 312 -3.16 -4.04 11.36
C VAL A 312 -4.66 -3.86 11.18
N ARG A 313 -5.41 -3.87 12.27
CA ARG A 313 -6.86 -3.67 12.27
C ARG A 313 -7.17 -2.25 12.71
N THR A 314 -7.92 -1.51 11.91
CA THR A 314 -8.40 -0.17 12.28
C THR A 314 -9.50 -0.25 13.33
N GLY A 315 -9.73 0.84 14.04
CA GLY A 315 -11.00 1.09 14.69
C GLY A 315 -12.11 1.36 13.66
N ASP A 316 -13.22 1.89 14.12
CA ASP A 316 -14.33 2.30 13.27
C ASP A 316 -13.94 3.54 12.42
N LEU A 317 -13.82 3.36 11.12
CA LEU A 317 -13.46 4.42 10.18
C LEU A 317 -14.58 5.47 10.05
N ILE A 318 -15.85 5.11 10.25
CA ILE A 318 -16.96 6.06 10.21
C ILE A 318 -16.78 7.08 11.32
N ALA A 319 -16.54 6.61 12.54
CA ALA A 319 -16.30 7.50 13.69
C ALA A 319 -15.00 8.30 13.53
N ALA A 320 -13.93 7.66 13.07
CA ALA A 320 -12.62 8.30 12.91
C ALA A 320 -12.61 9.45 11.90
N LEU A 321 -13.46 9.37 10.87
CA LEU A 321 -13.54 10.37 9.79
C LEU A 321 -14.63 11.43 10.00
N GLY A 322 -15.25 11.48 11.18
CA GLY A 322 -16.23 12.52 11.52
C GLY A 322 -17.69 12.15 11.26
N GLY A 323 -17.98 10.86 11.13
CA GLY A 323 -19.34 10.34 11.04
C GLY A 323 -19.76 9.90 9.63
N ALA A 324 -21.01 9.48 9.51
CA ALA A 324 -21.56 8.87 8.29
C ALA A 324 -21.49 9.80 7.05
N ASP A 325 -21.67 11.10 7.25
CA ASP A 325 -21.68 12.08 6.15
C ASP A 325 -20.30 12.19 5.48
N ALA A 326 -19.23 12.22 6.25
CA ALA A 326 -17.87 12.22 5.74
C ALA A 326 -17.53 10.88 5.06
N PHE A 327 -17.96 9.76 5.65
CA PHE A 327 -17.71 8.42 5.14
C PHE A 327 -18.49 8.07 3.87
N THR A 328 -19.57 8.81 3.55
CA THR A 328 -20.34 8.65 2.30
C THR A 328 -19.46 8.79 1.06
N ALA A 329 -18.43 9.62 1.13
CA ALA A 329 -17.45 9.79 0.05
C ALA A 329 -16.45 8.64 -0.07
N GLY A 330 -16.52 7.62 0.81
CA GLY A 330 -15.53 6.57 0.97
C GLY A 330 -14.35 7.02 1.83
N ALA A 331 -13.29 6.21 1.86
CA ALA A 331 -12.11 6.50 2.66
C ALA A 331 -10.82 5.98 1.99
N ARG A 332 -9.72 6.60 2.36
CA ARG A 332 -8.37 6.09 2.11
C ARG A 332 -7.72 5.81 3.46
N VAL A 333 -7.04 4.68 3.55
CA VAL A 333 -6.29 4.27 4.75
C VAL A 333 -4.89 3.91 4.34
N VAL A 334 -3.90 4.45 5.04
CA VAL A 334 -2.48 4.17 4.81
C VAL A 334 -1.86 3.69 6.12
N ALA A 335 -1.17 2.55 6.07
CA ALA A 335 -0.30 2.10 7.14
C ALA A 335 1.15 2.10 6.66
N VAL A 336 2.06 2.67 7.46
CA VAL A 336 3.50 2.70 7.17
C VAL A 336 4.25 2.05 8.32
N TYR A 337 5.23 1.23 8.00
CA TYR A 337 6.05 0.53 8.98
C TYR A 337 7.47 0.28 8.45
N ASN A 338 8.38 -0.01 9.35
CA ASN A 338 9.77 -0.38 9.07
C ASN A 338 9.95 -1.90 9.23
N ALA A 339 10.46 -2.54 8.18
CA ALA A 339 10.91 -3.94 8.21
C ALA A 339 12.16 -4.05 7.34
N PRO A 340 13.35 -3.97 7.93
CA PRO A 340 14.61 -4.01 7.20
C PRO A 340 14.90 -5.39 6.61
N LEU A 341 15.87 -5.44 5.69
CA LEU A 341 16.47 -6.70 5.26
C LEU A 341 17.27 -7.30 6.43
N GLY A 342 17.00 -8.55 6.77
CA GLY A 342 17.74 -9.30 7.78
C GLY A 342 18.97 -9.98 7.21
N ALA A 343 19.85 -10.49 8.08
CA ALA A 343 21.10 -11.17 7.70
C ALA A 343 20.90 -12.39 6.77
N ASN A 344 19.73 -13.01 6.81
CA ASN A 344 19.38 -14.18 5.97
C ASN A 344 18.60 -13.83 4.70
N CYS A 345 18.61 -12.56 4.28
CA CYS A 345 17.90 -12.14 3.08
C CYS A 345 18.49 -12.76 1.80
N ASN A 346 17.66 -12.85 0.77
CA ASN A 346 18.13 -13.21 -0.56
C ASN A 346 18.88 -12.02 -1.18
N ARG A 347 20.01 -12.29 -1.82
CA ARG A 347 20.75 -11.32 -2.64
C ARG A 347 20.36 -11.47 -4.11
N GLY A 348 20.46 -10.36 -4.84
CA GLY A 348 20.30 -10.30 -6.29
C GLY A 348 18.87 -10.36 -6.80
N ALA A 349 18.77 -10.23 -8.11
CA ALA A 349 17.51 -10.07 -8.82
C ALA A 349 16.68 -11.37 -8.96
N THR A 350 17.31 -12.54 -8.82
CA THR A 350 16.65 -13.82 -9.13
C THR A 350 15.50 -14.14 -8.16
N LYS A 351 15.64 -13.80 -6.89
CA LYS A 351 14.64 -14.13 -5.86
C LYS A 351 14.07 -12.89 -5.18
N GLY A 352 14.92 -11.89 -4.87
CA GLY A 352 14.54 -10.76 -4.04
C GLY A 352 13.98 -11.16 -2.67
N ASN A 353 13.37 -10.22 -1.98
CA ASN A 353 12.75 -10.41 -0.68
C ASN A 353 11.32 -9.87 -0.74
N PRO A 354 10.35 -10.72 -1.15
CA PRO A 354 8.97 -10.30 -1.39
C PRO A 354 8.25 -10.02 -0.08
N ASN A 355 7.26 -9.15 -0.16
CA ASN A 355 6.35 -8.83 0.91
C ASN A 355 4.95 -8.64 0.33
N GLU A 356 3.95 -9.35 0.85
CA GLU A 356 2.60 -9.44 0.31
C GLU A 356 1.58 -8.90 1.31
N VAL A 357 0.52 -8.28 0.82
CA VAL A 357 -0.61 -7.81 1.63
C VAL A 357 -1.94 -8.16 0.98
N TYR A 358 -2.95 -8.46 1.80
CA TYR A 358 -4.35 -8.34 1.42
C TYR A 358 -5.12 -7.58 2.48
N LEU A 359 -6.27 -7.01 2.09
CA LEU A 359 -7.15 -6.28 2.98
C LEU A 359 -8.36 -7.15 3.32
N ARG A 360 -8.67 -7.30 4.61
CA ARG A 360 -9.96 -7.82 5.08
C ARG A 360 -10.89 -6.65 5.33
N TYR A 361 -12.14 -6.79 4.93
CA TYR A 361 -13.18 -5.77 5.08
C TYR A 361 -14.53 -6.44 5.38
N PRO A 362 -15.51 -5.71 5.96
CA PRO A 362 -16.80 -6.27 6.31
C PRO A 362 -17.49 -6.88 5.10
N ARG A 363 -17.92 -8.13 5.25
CA ARG A 363 -18.53 -8.92 4.17
C ARG A 363 -19.84 -8.30 3.69
N SER A 364 -20.67 -7.82 4.61
CA SER A 364 -21.92 -7.12 4.33
C SER A 364 -22.20 -6.04 5.36
N PRO A 365 -23.17 -5.14 5.12
CA PRO A 365 -23.62 -4.17 6.12
C PRO A 365 -24.19 -4.78 7.40
N LEU A 366 -24.64 -6.02 7.35
CA LEU A 366 -25.23 -6.73 8.48
C LEU A 366 -24.27 -7.67 9.19
N ALA A 367 -23.07 -7.88 8.61
CA ALA A 367 -22.07 -8.79 9.16
C ALA A 367 -21.56 -8.33 10.54
N ASP A 368 -21.38 -9.31 11.43
CA ASP A 368 -20.75 -9.07 12.73
C ASP A 368 -19.25 -8.78 12.57
N GLN A 369 -18.85 -7.56 12.87
CA GLN A 369 -17.46 -7.10 12.79
C GLN A 369 -16.69 -7.30 14.10
N SER A 370 -17.27 -7.89 15.14
CA SER A 370 -16.58 -8.15 16.42
C SER A 370 -15.53 -9.27 16.31
N GLY A 371 -15.75 -10.22 15.40
CA GLY A 371 -14.90 -11.39 15.14
C GLY A 371 -14.29 -11.39 13.73
N ASP A 372 -13.83 -12.55 13.33
CA ASP A 372 -13.21 -12.79 12.02
C ASP A 372 -14.22 -13.26 10.94
N VAL A 373 -15.36 -13.79 11.35
CA VAL A 373 -16.34 -14.43 10.44
C VAL A 373 -17.02 -13.41 9.53
N GLY A 374 -17.28 -12.20 10.03
CA GLY A 374 -17.95 -11.13 9.30
C GLY A 374 -17.12 -10.44 8.22
N PHE A 375 -15.90 -10.96 7.91
CA PHE A 375 -14.99 -10.35 6.95
C PHE A 375 -14.82 -11.20 5.69
N THR A 376 -14.63 -10.52 4.58
CA THR A 376 -14.08 -11.05 3.33
C THR A 376 -12.73 -10.38 3.03
N ARG A 377 -12.10 -10.64 1.90
CA ARG A 377 -10.79 -10.09 1.59
C ARG A 377 -10.67 -9.63 0.13
N THR A 378 -9.72 -8.75 -0.14
CA THR A 378 -9.29 -8.39 -1.48
C THR A 378 -8.37 -9.47 -2.08
N PRO A 379 -8.14 -9.47 -3.40
CA PRO A 379 -6.91 -10.03 -3.95
C PRO A 379 -5.69 -9.43 -3.25
N SER A 380 -4.59 -10.21 -3.25
CA SER A 380 -3.31 -9.74 -2.71
C SER A 380 -2.60 -8.76 -3.64
N ASP A 381 -1.73 -7.94 -3.07
CA ASP A 381 -0.77 -7.09 -3.76
C ASP A 381 0.60 -7.20 -3.08
N ASP A 382 1.68 -7.02 -3.83
CA ASP A 382 3.04 -7.25 -3.34
C ASP A 382 3.99 -6.09 -3.68
N ALA A 383 5.13 -6.08 -2.98
CA ALA A 383 6.33 -5.32 -3.29
C ALA A 383 7.56 -6.14 -2.90
N CYS A 384 8.73 -5.82 -3.42
CA CYS A 384 9.94 -6.62 -3.25
C CYS A 384 11.15 -5.75 -2.95
N ALA A 385 11.98 -6.17 -1.98
CA ALA A 385 13.26 -5.55 -1.68
C ALA A 385 14.42 -6.40 -2.22
N TYR A 386 15.46 -5.71 -2.69
CA TYR A 386 16.68 -6.30 -3.23
C TYR A 386 17.89 -5.84 -2.42
N THR A 387 19.00 -6.55 -2.56
CA THR A 387 20.30 -6.18 -1.99
C THR A 387 21.43 -6.89 -2.74
N TRP A 388 22.62 -6.35 -2.66
CA TRP A 388 23.79 -6.79 -3.44
C TRP A 388 24.91 -7.24 -2.51
N GLY A 389 25.77 -8.12 -2.97
CA GLY A 389 27.00 -8.50 -2.26
C GLY A 389 28.20 -7.84 -2.93
N LEU A 390 28.98 -7.10 -2.19
CA LEU A 390 30.22 -6.47 -2.65
C LEU A 390 31.41 -7.20 -2.05
N SER A 391 32.20 -7.87 -2.88
CA SER A 391 33.46 -8.53 -2.50
C SER A 391 34.66 -7.74 -3.05
N LEU A 392 35.62 -7.42 -2.21
CA LEU A 392 36.87 -6.76 -2.59
C LEU A 392 38.05 -7.67 -2.30
N ILE A 393 38.82 -8.00 -3.35
CA ILE A 393 40.04 -8.80 -3.24
C ILE A 393 41.25 -7.88 -3.34
N LYS A 394 42.13 -7.96 -2.34
CA LYS A 394 43.42 -7.32 -2.36
C LYS A 394 44.44 -8.18 -3.12
N ARG A 395 45.07 -7.64 -4.14
CA ARG A 395 46.02 -8.38 -5.00
C ARG A 395 47.36 -7.67 -5.18
N SER A 396 48.39 -8.44 -5.43
CA SER A 396 49.74 -7.95 -5.80
C SER A 396 49.77 -7.51 -7.25
N SER A 397 50.30 -6.33 -7.53
CA SER A 397 50.45 -5.83 -8.90
C SER A 397 51.53 -6.57 -9.72
N SER A 398 52.36 -7.40 -9.09
CA SER A 398 53.46 -8.12 -9.78
C SER A 398 53.08 -9.52 -10.24
N ASP A 399 52.21 -10.24 -9.50
CA ASP A 399 51.88 -11.64 -9.78
C ASP A 399 50.41 -11.99 -9.58
N ASP A 400 49.58 -10.95 -9.37
CA ASP A 400 48.12 -11.02 -9.16
C ASP A 400 47.64 -11.91 -7.99
N LYS A 401 48.58 -12.30 -7.10
CA LYS A 401 48.23 -13.12 -5.95
C LYS A 401 47.49 -12.33 -4.88
N PRO A 402 46.55 -12.98 -4.14
CA PRO A 402 45.86 -12.36 -3.00
C PRO A 402 46.85 -11.91 -1.90
N ILE A 403 46.52 -10.80 -1.26
CA ILE A 403 47.32 -10.21 -0.15
C ILE A 403 46.47 -10.15 1.11
N ALA A 404 46.91 -10.90 2.13
CA ALA A 404 46.34 -10.87 3.46
C ALA A 404 46.85 -9.69 4.32
N GLY A 405 46.07 -9.26 5.29
CA GLY A 405 46.50 -8.31 6.34
C GLY A 405 46.49 -6.84 5.90
N ALA A 406 45.95 -6.48 4.75
CA ALA A 406 45.69 -5.08 4.40
C ALA A 406 44.52 -4.54 5.25
N LYS A 407 44.67 -3.34 5.79
CA LYS A 407 43.59 -2.67 6.52
C LYS A 407 42.91 -1.66 5.60
N LEU A 408 41.61 -1.84 5.44
CA LEU A 408 40.78 -1.01 4.57
C LEU A 408 39.65 -0.35 5.37
N ARG A 409 39.32 0.88 5.03
CA ARG A 409 38.04 1.50 5.34
C ARG A 409 37.16 1.44 4.11
N ILE A 410 35.99 0.83 4.26
CA ILE A 410 34.90 0.91 3.27
C ILE A 410 33.84 1.79 3.91
N ILE A 411 33.57 2.92 3.30
CA ILE A 411 32.74 4.00 3.87
C ILE A 411 31.54 4.15 2.94
N ASP A 412 30.33 4.12 3.50
CA ASP A 412 29.08 4.39 2.76
C ASP A 412 28.84 5.90 2.53
N ASP A 413 27.75 6.26 1.85
CA ASP A 413 27.37 7.66 1.59
C ASP A 413 27.02 8.43 2.87
N ARG A 414 26.61 7.74 3.94
CA ARG A 414 26.32 8.30 5.28
C ARG A 414 27.56 8.51 6.12
N GLY A 415 28.74 8.14 5.60
CA GLY A 415 30.02 8.25 6.30
C GLY A 415 30.25 7.17 7.35
N ARG A 416 29.45 6.09 7.38
CA ARG A 416 29.65 4.94 8.26
C ARG A 416 30.73 4.03 7.67
N ILE A 417 31.49 3.38 8.53
CA ILE A 417 32.61 2.52 8.17
C ILE A 417 32.26 1.06 8.43
N LEU A 418 32.48 0.19 7.44
CA LEU A 418 32.28 -1.25 7.56
C LEU A 418 33.25 -1.84 8.60
N THR A 419 32.73 -2.65 9.51
CA THR A 419 33.48 -3.38 10.54
C THR A 419 33.69 -4.84 10.16
N THR A 420 34.59 -5.52 10.84
CA THR A 420 34.99 -6.93 10.55
C THR A 420 33.82 -7.92 10.73
N ASP A 421 32.82 -7.60 11.55
CA ASP A 421 31.60 -8.40 11.74
C ASP A 421 30.51 -8.11 10.69
N GLY A 422 30.78 -7.21 9.73
CA GLY A 422 29.85 -6.84 8.68
C GLY A 422 28.85 -5.75 9.07
N SER A 423 28.97 -5.17 10.25
CA SER A 423 28.14 -4.05 10.69
C SER A 423 28.73 -2.69 10.27
N TRP A 424 27.94 -1.64 10.35
CA TRP A 424 28.33 -0.27 10.06
C TRP A 424 28.59 0.52 11.36
N SER A 425 29.73 1.24 11.42
CA SER A 425 30.15 2.02 12.59
C SER A 425 30.40 3.48 12.24
N THR A 426 30.10 4.38 13.17
CA THR A 426 30.48 5.79 13.11
C THR A 426 31.85 6.06 13.75
N ASP A 427 32.53 5.03 14.26
CA ASP A 427 33.89 5.15 14.82
C ASP A 427 34.88 5.38 13.66
N ALA A 428 35.56 6.52 13.70
CA ALA A 428 36.55 6.91 12.68
C ALA A 428 37.76 5.95 12.59
N ASP A 429 38.01 5.16 13.63
CA ASP A 429 39.10 4.19 13.67
C ASP A 429 38.67 2.78 13.21
N ALA A 430 37.39 2.57 12.92
CA ALA A 430 36.89 1.32 12.37
C ALA A 430 37.59 0.98 11.03
N CYS A 431 37.86 -0.29 10.81
CA CYS A 431 38.42 -0.81 9.56
C CYS A 431 38.18 -2.31 9.46
N VAL A 432 38.28 -2.82 8.25
CA VAL A 432 38.28 -4.26 7.96
C VAL A 432 39.69 -4.69 7.55
N THR A 433 40.05 -5.96 7.82
CA THR A 433 41.36 -6.51 7.46
C THR A 433 41.15 -7.64 6.44
N THR A 434 41.90 -7.64 5.33
CA THR A 434 41.83 -8.70 4.36
C THR A 434 42.23 -10.05 4.93
N GLY A 435 41.40 -11.08 4.65
CA GLY A 435 41.66 -12.46 5.07
C GLY A 435 42.88 -13.10 4.38
N ALA A 436 43.16 -14.37 4.69
CA ALA A 436 44.24 -15.15 4.08
C ALA A 436 44.13 -15.24 2.54
N ASP A 437 42.93 -15.18 2.04
CA ASP A 437 42.55 -15.16 0.61
C ASP A 437 42.51 -13.76 0.00
N GLY A 438 42.88 -12.73 0.75
CA GLY A 438 42.85 -11.33 0.34
C GLY A 438 41.47 -10.68 0.32
N HIS A 439 40.40 -11.38 0.72
CA HIS A 439 39.03 -10.89 0.64
C HIS A 439 38.61 -10.01 1.82
N VAL A 440 37.76 -9.04 1.47
CA VAL A 440 36.82 -8.35 2.35
C VAL A 440 35.45 -8.44 1.71
N GLU A 441 34.43 -8.76 2.46
CA GLU A 441 33.06 -8.91 1.96
C GLU A 441 32.10 -7.97 2.69
N LEU A 442 31.28 -7.25 1.93
CA LEU A 442 30.09 -6.56 2.38
C LEU A 442 28.88 -7.36 1.88
N THR A 443 28.26 -8.11 2.79
CA THR A 443 27.04 -8.86 2.52
C THR A 443 25.82 -7.97 2.66
N GLY A 444 25.17 -7.66 1.55
CA GLY A 444 23.95 -6.87 1.58
C GLY A 444 24.21 -5.36 1.46
N ALA A 445 24.84 -4.97 0.36
CA ALA A 445 25.01 -3.58 -0.05
C ALA A 445 23.78 -3.04 -0.77
N ASP A 446 23.58 -1.74 -0.68
CA ASP A 446 22.67 -0.95 -1.48
C ASP A 446 23.33 -0.46 -2.77
N ALA A 447 22.55 0.04 -3.73
CA ALA A 447 23.04 0.83 -4.84
C ALA A 447 23.40 2.23 -4.35
N ASP A 448 24.69 2.45 -4.13
CA ASP A 448 25.20 3.62 -3.42
C ASP A 448 26.64 3.98 -3.85
N VAL A 449 27.17 5.06 -3.31
CA VAL A 449 28.53 5.52 -3.51
C VAL A 449 29.39 5.17 -2.30
N TYR A 450 30.22 4.14 -2.45
CA TYR A 450 31.17 3.72 -1.41
C TYR A 450 32.54 4.34 -1.62
N THR A 451 33.23 4.66 -0.53
CA THR A 451 34.62 5.08 -0.55
C THR A 451 35.51 3.98 0.03
N VAL A 452 36.55 3.58 -0.70
CA VAL A 452 37.56 2.62 -0.25
C VAL A 452 38.87 3.36 0.01
N GLU A 453 39.40 3.22 1.23
CA GLU A 453 40.70 3.79 1.66
C GLU A 453 41.56 2.69 2.26
N GLU A 454 42.82 2.58 1.86
CA GLU A 454 43.78 1.69 2.51
C GLU A 454 44.52 2.45 3.60
N VAL A 455 44.24 2.10 4.85
CA VAL A 455 44.84 2.73 6.03
C VAL A 455 46.18 2.10 6.41
N ALA A 456 46.40 0.83 6.05
CA ALA A 456 47.69 0.17 6.25
C ALA A 456 47.89 -0.96 5.20
N ALA A 457 49.01 -0.90 4.49
CA ALA A 457 49.45 -1.99 3.64
C ALA A 457 50.14 -3.09 4.46
N PRO A 458 50.04 -4.37 4.06
CA PRO A 458 50.80 -5.45 4.67
C PRO A 458 52.31 -5.28 4.47
N LYS A 459 53.10 -5.96 5.28
CA LYS A 459 54.56 -5.95 5.17
C LYS A 459 55.00 -6.39 3.77
N GLY A 460 55.90 -5.63 3.16
CA GLY A 460 56.42 -5.88 1.81
C GLY A 460 55.61 -5.25 0.69
N TYR A 461 54.58 -4.46 0.97
CA TYR A 461 53.78 -3.76 0.01
C TYR A 461 53.63 -2.25 0.31
N THR A 462 53.38 -1.48 -0.72
CA THR A 462 53.08 -0.06 -0.63
C THR A 462 51.58 0.12 -0.79
N ALA A 463 50.92 0.88 0.09
CA ALA A 463 49.49 1.23 -0.01
C ALA A 463 49.21 1.98 -1.29
N PHE A 464 48.03 1.81 -1.88
CA PHE A 464 47.61 2.56 -3.06
C PHE A 464 47.41 4.05 -2.82
N GLY A 465 47.27 4.47 -1.55
CA GLY A 465 47.17 5.87 -1.14
C GLY A 465 45.90 6.59 -1.57
N GLY A 466 45.37 7.40 -0.66
CA GLY A 466 44.14 8.18 -0.88
C GLY A 466 42.86 7.33 -0.92
N LYS A 467 41.76 8.05 -1.05
CA LYS A 467 40.40 7.47 -1.15
C LYS A 467 40.07 7.14 -2.61
N ARG A 468 39.29 6.09 -2.83
CA ARG A 468 38.80 5.67 -4.15
C ARG A 468 37.31 5.45 -4.09
N THR A 469 36.60 5.89 -5.10
CA THR A 469 35.14 5.76 -5.21
C THR A 469 34.77 4.44 -5.89
N VAL A 470 33.76 3.79 -5.32
CA VAL A 470 33.02 2.67 -5.91
C VAL A 470 31.57 3.11 -6.02
N THR A 471 31.05 3.22 -7.20
CA THR A 471 29.64 3.55 -7.42
C THR A 471 28.90 2.31 -7.86
N VAL A 472 27.96 1.84 -7.08
CA VAL A 472 27.02 0.77 -7.39
C VAL A 472 25.71 1.41 -7.81
N THR A 473 25.17 0.99 -8.95
CA THR A 473 23.91 1.52 -9.48
C THR A 473 22.96 0.37 -9.78
N ALA A 474 21.74 0.44 -9.27
CA ALA A 474 20.66 -0.48 -9.61
C ALA A 474 19.67 0.19 -10.57
N GLU A 475 19.24 -0.55 -11.58
CA GLU A 475 18.25 -0.13 -12.56
C GLU A 475 17.11 -1.14 -12.62
N GLY A 476 15.92 -0.72 -13.11
CA GLY A 476 14.77 -1.62 -13.29
C GLY A 476 13.97 -1.88 -12.04
N LEU A 477 14.10 -1.01 -11.01
CA LEU A 477 13.32 -1.01 -9.78
C LEU A 477 12.02 -0.18 -9.92
N ASP A 478 12.01 0.84 -10.77
CA ASP A 478 10.79 1.64 -11.04
C ASP A 478 9.79 0.85 -11.90
N VAL A 479 8.97 0.03 -11.25
CA VAL A 479 8.00 -0.84 -11.88
C VAL A 479 6.62 -0.71 -11.24
N LYS A 480 5.57 -1.01 -12.02
CA LYS A 480 4.18 -1.01 -11.55
C LYS A 480 3.74 -2.32 -10.90
N GLN A 481 4.48 -3.39 -11.11
CA GLN A 481 4.21 -4.74 -10.58
C GLN A 481 5.54 -5.44 -10.34
N VAL A 482 5.68 -6.19 -9.24
CA VAL A 482 6.91 -6.92 -8.89
C VAL A 482 7.34 -7.88 -9.99
N ALA A 483 6.39 -8.57 -10.64
CA ALA A 483 6.68 -9.49 -11.73
C ALA A 483 7.38 -8.83 -12.96
N ALA A 484 7.28 -7.51 -13.08
CA ALA A 484 7.97 -6.74 -14.14
C ALA A 484 9.35 -6.27 -13.69
N ALA A 485 9.70 -6.36 -12.41
CA ALA A 485 11.01 -5.97 -11.91
C ALA A 485 12.09 -6.89 -12.50
N LYS A 486 13.08 -6.28 -13.12
CA LYS A 486 14.27 -6.94 -13.65
C LYS A 486 15.50 -6.13 -13.25
N PRO A 487 15.81 -6.14 -11.94
CA PRO A 487 16.91 -5.34 -11.45
C PRO A 487 18.22 -5.69 -12.16
N LYS A 488 18.95 -4.66 -12.52
CA LYS A 488 20.30 -4.77 -13.07
C LYS A 488 21.22 -3.99 -12.15
N VAL A 489 22.36 -4.58 -11.81
CA VAL A 489 23.40 -3.90 -11.06
C VAL A 489 24.59 -3.63 -11.97
N THR A 490 25.08 -2.40 -11.92
CA THR A 490 26.32 -1.98 -12.58
C THR A 490 27.22 -1.33 -11.54
N VAL A 491 28.54 -1.42 -11.78
CA VAL A 491 29.53 -0.84 -10.89
C VAL A 491 30.59 -0.10 -11.68
N SER A 492 30.99 1.06 -11.18
CA SER A 492 32.13 1.81 -11.66
C SER A 492 33.11 2.09 -10.52
N VAL A 493 34.39 2.11 -10.82
CA VAL A 493 35.45 2.25 -9.81
C VAL A 493 36.58 3.17 -10.27
N GLU A 494 37.23 3.83 -9.32
CA GLU A 494 38.42 4.61 -9.57
C GLU A 494 39.69 3.74 -9.44
N SER A 495 40.68 3.92 -10.38
CA SER A 495 41.97 3.24 -10.33
C SER A 495 42.69 3.50 -8.98
N PRO A 496 43.31 2.50 -8.35
CA PRO A 496 43.69 1.19 -8.89
C PRO A 496 42.69 0.06 -8.66
N LEU A 497 41.44 0.39 -8.25
CA LEU A 497 40.39 -0.62 -8.19
C LEU A 497 40.00 -1.07 -9.62
N ARG A 498 39.54 -2.33 -9.72
CA ARG A 498 39.04 -2.95 -10.94
C ARG A 498 37.74 -3.66 -10.67
N VAL A 499 36.85 -3.72 -11.65
CA VAL A 499 35.68 -4.58 -11.64
C VAL A 499 36.06 -5.90 -12.26
N ASP A 500 36.03 -6.98 -11.51
CA ASP A 500 36.34 -8.32 -11.97
C ASP A 500 35.06 -9.01 -12.49
N ALA A 501 33.94 -8.85 -11.77
CA ALA A 501 32.63 -9.36 -12.20
C ALA A 501 31.48 -8.52 -11.56
N ALA A 502 30.32 -8.52 -12.23
CA ALA A 502 29.07 -8.06 -11.67
C ALA A 502 27.93 -8.91 -12.26
N ASP A 503 27.23 -9.64 -11.41
CA ASP A 503 26.10 -10.50 -11.77
C ASP A 503 24.85 -10.08 -11.00
N ALA A 504 23.94 -9.43 -11.69
CA ALA A 504 22.68 -8.98 -11.10
C ALA A 504 21.79 -10.15 -10.64
N GLY A 505 21.87 -11.31 -11.28
CA GLY A 505 21.04 -12.47 -10.94
C GLY A 505 21.35 -13.02 -9.56
N THR A 506 22.63 -13.20 -9.25
CA THR A 506 23.13 -13.64 -7.93
C THR A 506 23.31 -12.47 -6.97
N GLY A 507 23.35 -11.25 -7.48
CA GLY A 507 23.64 -10.03 -6.71
C GLY A 507 25.10 -9.91 -6.31
N SER A 508 26.02 -10.59 -6.99
CA SER A 508 27.43 -10.57 -6.65
C SER A 508 28.18 -9.51 -7.47
N ILE A 509 28.94 -8.68 -6.78
CA ILE A 509 29.87 -7.71 -7.35
C ILE A 509 31.28 -8.04 -6.84
N GLU A 510 32.20 -8.35 -7.74
CA GLU A 510 33.56 -8.68 -7.42
C GLU A 510 34.50 -7.57 -7.89
N LEU A 511 35.26 -7.02 -6.97
CA LEU A 511 36.26 -5.99 -7.19
C LEU A 511 37.63 -6.48 -6.78
N SER A 512 38.66 -5.96 -7.44
CA SER A 512 40.04 -6.10 -6.97
C SER A 512 40.73 -4.76 -6.81
N VAL A 513 41.70 -4.71 -5.91
CA VAL A 513 42.57 -3.56 -5.73
C VAL A 513 44.02 -3.99 -5.58
N LEU A 514 44.92 -3.31 -6.32
CA LEU A 514 46.31 -3.70 -6.45
C LEU A 514 47.19 -2.95 -5.45
N ASN A 515 48.11 -3.68 -4.77
CA ASN A 515 49.29 -3.09 -4.11
C ASN A 515 50.58 -3.43 -4.87
N THR A 516 51.46 -2.47 -4.89
CA THR A 516 52.80 -2.68 -5.47
C THR A 516 53.75 -3.22 -4.40
N PRO A 517 54.48 -4.30 -4.68
CA PRO A 517 55.54 -4.74 -3.75
C PRO A 517 56.50 -3.59 -3.46
N SER A 518 56.77 -3.34 -2.21
CA SER A 518 57.82 -2.39 -1.82
C SER A 518 59.15 -2.99 -2.20
N LYS A 519 59.97 -2.24 -2.91
CA LYS A 519 61.33 -2.65 -3.13
C LYS A 519 61.99 -2.71 -1.74
N GLU A 520 62.36 -3.91 -1.28
CA GLU A 520 63.27 -3.99 -0.16
C GLU A 520 64.52 -3.19 -0.54
N VAL A 521 64.73 -2.08 0.17
CA VAL A 521 66.07 -1.48 0.15
C VAL A 521 66.91 -2.51 0.86
N SER A 522 67.58 -3.35 0.09
CA SER A 522 68.58 -4.26 0.64
C SER A 522 69.59 -3.38 1.40
N ARG A 523 69.49 -3.41 2.76
CA ARG A 523 70.56 -2.93 3.63
C ARG A 523 71.76 -3.88 3.46
N GLY A 524 72.32 -3.88 2.27
CA GLY A 524 73.49 -4.67 1.94
C GLY A 524 74.31 -3.87 0.95
N PHE A 525 75.39 -3.33 1.50
CA PHE A 525 76.43 -2.59 0.87
C PHE A 525 76.30 -1.06 0.90
N MET A 526 76.77 -0.50 2.03
CA MET A 526 77.46 0.79 1.89
C MET A 526 78.72 0.53 1.08
N PRO A 527 78.87 1.10 -0.13
CA PRO A 527 80.17 1.11 -0.77
C PRO A 527 81.12 1.93 0.12
N SER A 528 82.24 1.36 0.46
CA SER A 528 83.27 2.07 1.22
C SER A 528 83.62 3.36 0.47
N THR A 529 83.73 4.42 1.23
CA THR A 529 84.15 5.77 0.88
C THR A 529 85.11 5.83 -0.31
N GLY A 530 84.68 6.49 -1.39
CA GLY A 530 85.56 6.90 -2.45
C GLY A 530 85.01 7.09 -3.84
N ASP A 531 83.78 6.73 -4.10
CA ASP A 531 83.26 6.87 -5.50
C ASP A 531 82.60 8.26 -5.71
N ARG A 532 83.34 9.10 -6.45
CA ARG A 532 82.89 10.45 -6.85
C ARG A 532 81.67 10.45 -7.75
N THR A 533 81.27 9.30 -8.26
CA THR A 533 80.12 9.14 -9.17
C THR A 533 78.77 9.34 -8.46
N LEU A 534 78.67 8.94 -7.22
CA LEU A 534 77.43 9.13 -6.45
C LEU A 534 77.14 10.61 -6.11
N VAL A 535 78.19 11.39 -5.93
CA VAL A 535 78.06 12.83 -5.67
C VAL A 535 77.58 13.54 -6.95
N LEU A 536 78.00 13.04 -8.14
CA LEU A 536 77.56 13.61 -9.42
C LEU A 536 76.08 13.33 -9.72
N VAL A 537 75.58 12.14 -9.41
CA VAL A 537 74.17 11.77 -9.62
C VAL A 537 73.26 12.54 -8.65
N ALA A 538 73.67 12.69 -7.42
CA ALA A 538 72.92 13.51 -6.44
C ALA A 538 72.91 15.01 -6.85
N ALA A 539 74.01 15.51 -7.35
CA ALA A 539 74.10 16.88 -7.84
C ALA A 539 73.25 17.14 -9.10
N LEU A 540 73.20 16.18 -10.05
CA LEU A 540 72.35 16.25 -11.23
C LEU A 540 70.85 16.15 -10.91
N ALA A 541 70.47 15.31 -9.94
CA ALA A 541 69.08 15.25 -9.45
C ALA A 541 68.67 16.57 -8.78
N ALA A 542 69.53 17.19 -7.97
CA ALA A 542 69.27 18.48 -7.33
C ALA A 542 69.13 19.63 -8.39
N ILE A 543 69.96 19.61 -9.46
CA ILE A 543 69.87 20.58 -10.54
C ILE A 543 68.58 20.37 -11.35
N GLY A 544 68.16 19.12 -11.59
CA GLY A 544 66.88 18.80 -12.25
C GLY A 544 65.67 19.33 -11.48
N VAL A 545 65.62 19.16 -10.19
CA VAL A 545 64.55 19.69 -9.32
C VAL A 545 64.58 21.21 -9.31
N ALA A 546 65.75 21.85 -9.23
CA ALA A 546 65.86 23.29 -9.28
C ALA A 546 65.40 23.91 -10.63
N ALA A 547 65.69 23.20 -11.76
CA ALA A 547 65.23 23.62 -13.09
C ALA A 547 63.70 23.51 -13.22
N ILE A 548 63.07 22.49 -12.65
CA ILE A 548 61.61 22.35 -12.63
C ILE A 548 60.95 23.43 -11.80
N VAL A 549 61.53 23.75 -10.64
CA VAL A 549 61.01 24.83 -9.76
C VAL A 549 61.18 26.20 -10.43
N ALA A 550 62.33 26.44 -11.11
CA ALA A 550 62.56 27.69 -11.87
C ALA A 550 61.60 27.86 -13.06
N ALA A 551 61.32 26.78 -13.80
CA ALA A 551 60.35 26.78 -14.90
C ALA A 551 58.90 27.05 -14.39
N PHE A 552 58.57 26.58 -13.19
CA PHE A 552 57.27 26.85 -12.56
C PHE A 552 57.12 28.29 -12.08
N VAL A 553 58.20 28.90 -11.58
CA VAL A 553 58.23 30.30 -11.14
C VAL A 553 58.16 31.25 -12.33
N ILE A 554 58.89 30.96 -13.45
CA ILE A 554 58.86 31.77 -14.68
C ILE A 554 57.47 31.73 -15.34
N LYS A 555 56.79 30.60 -15.33
CA LYS A 555 55.43 30.47 -15.87
C LYS A 555 54.36 31.23 -15.09
N ARG A 556 54.59 31.51 -13.80
CA ARG A 556 53.70 32.32 -12.96
C ARG A 556 53.95 33.84 -13.01
N GLY A 557 55.10 34.29 -13.53
CA GLY A 557 55.47 35.71 -13.65
C GLY A 557 55.06 36.37 -14.98
N GLY A 558 54.54 35.65 -15.96
CA GLY A 558 54.27 36.14 -17.31
C GLY A 558 52.82 36.54 -17.63
N GLY A 559 52.00 36.83 -16.64
CA GLY A 559 50.60 37.14 -16.85
C GLY A 559 50.15 38.50 -16.26
N ARG A 560 50.82 39.60 -16.66
CA ARG A 560 50.28 40.96 -16.54
C ARG A 560 50.90 41.86 -17.61
N ARG A 561 50.22 42.04 -18.69
CA ARG A 561 50.03 43.26 -19.42
C ARG A 561 48.72 43.19 -20.19
#